data_bfa3f71b11cd16f991a4faa0c41955ea
#
_entry.id   bfa3f71b11cd16f991a4faa0c41955ea
#
_cell.length_a   1.000
_cell.length_b   1.000
_cell.length_c   1.000
_cell.angle_alpha   90.00
_cell.angle_beta   90.00
_cell.angle_gamma   90.00
#
_symmetry.space_group_name_H-M   'P 1'
#
loop_
_entity.id
_entity.type
_entity.pdbx_description
1 polymer ?
#
loop_
_entity_poly.entity_id
_entity_poly.type
_entity_poly.pdbx_seq_one_letter_code
_entity_poly.pdbx_strand_id
1 'polypeptide(L)'
;MTPNKAKRRLADNMRERRLSFNLTQTGLSERSGVALSTLRKFEQCGAISIDNLFKLMLVLGGLDEMIEASALKTSGFSSIDEVLSGKETPKRKRGSRS
;
A
#
# COMPACT_ATOMS: atom_id res chain seq x y z
N MET A 1 -8.52 -14.89 2.30
CA MET A 1 -8.01 -13.78 3.14
C MET A 1 -9.16 -12.85 3.47
N THR A 2 -9.45 -12.70 4.73
CA THR A 2 -10.50 -11.78 5.15
C THR A 2 -9.90 -10.40 5.38
N PRO A 3 -10.73 -9.34 5.40
CA PRO A 3 -10.21 -8.01 5.73
C PRO A 3 -9.49 -7.95 7.07
N ASN A 4 -10.00 -8.65 8.08
CA ASN A 4 -9.34 -8.64 9.38
C ASN A 4 -7.99 -9.33 9.35
N LYS A 5 -7.89 -10.44 8.63
CA LYS A 5 -6.60 -11.10 8.46
C LYS A 5 -5.63 -10.22 7.69
N ALA A 6 -6.12 -9.53 6.66
CA ALA A 6 -5.28 -8.64 5.87
C ALA A 6 -4.73 -7.50 6.72
N LYS A 7 -5.57 -6.91 7.56
CA LYS A 7 -5.13 -5.83 8.45
C LYS A 7 -4.05 -6.33 9.40
N ARG A 8 -4.25 -7.52 9.97
CA ARG A 8 -3.29 -8.09 10.89
C ARG A 8 -1.96 -8.37 10.20
N ARG A 9 -2.03 -8.97 9.02
CA ARG A 9 -0.82 -9.27 8.27
C ARG A 9 -0.08 -8.01 7.88
N LEU A 10 -0.81 -6.99 7.46
CA LEU A 10 -0.19 -5.73 7.09
C LEU A 10 0.49 -5.09 8.30
N ALA A 11 -0.18 -5.08 9.44
CA ALA A 11 0.41 -4.50 10.65
C ALA A 11 1.69 -5.26 11.05
N ASP A 12 1.65 -6.58 10.98
CA ASP A 12 2.83 -7.39 11.30
C ASP A 12 3.96 -7.11 10.34
N ASN A 13 3.66 -7.00 9.04
CA ASN A 13 4.68 -6.73 8.05
C ASN A 13 5.31 -5.35 8.25
N MET A 14 4.49 -4.35 8.57
CA MET A 14 5.01 -3.01 8.81
C MET A 14 5.87 -2.98 10.07
N ARG A 15 5.47 -3.73 11.09
CA ARG A 15 6.27 -3.84 12.30
C ARG A 15 7.62 -4.47 12.00
N GLU A 16 7.64 -5.52 11.20
CA GLU A 16 8.90 -6.16 10.81
C GLU A 16 9.82 -5.19 10.08
N ARG A 17 9.25 -4.37 9.18
CA ARG A 17 10.05 -3.36 8.48
C ARG A 17 10.62 -2.35 9.47
N ARG A 18 9.79 -1.92 10.43
CA ARG A 18 10.25 -0.97 11.44
C ARG A 18 11.44 -1.54 12.21
N LEU A 19 11.32 -2.79 12.63
CA LEU A 19 12.38 -3.43 13.39
C LEU A 19 13.64 -3.62 12.54
N SER A 20 13.47 -3.90 11.25
CA SER A 20 14.62 -4.07 10.36
C SER A 20 15.41 -2.77 10.18
N PHE A 21 14.77 -1.63 10.38
CA PHE A 21 15.43 -0.34 10.34
C PHE A 21 15.94 0.09 11.72
N ASN A 22 15.82 -0.77 12.71
CA ASN A 22 16.21 -0.46 14.09
C ASN A 22 15.46 0.75 14.64
N LEU A 23 14.21 0.89 14.25
CA LEU A 23 13.40 2.02 14.72
C LEU A 23 12.49 1.56 15.85
N THR A 24 12.42 2.39 16.89
CA THR A 24 11.38 2.25 17.90
C THR A 24 10.07 2.80 17.37
N GLN A 25 8.97 2.52 18.06
CA GLN A 25 7.70 3.12 17.68
C GLN A 25 7.79 4.65 17.75
N THR A 26 8.42 5.16 18.80
CA THR A 26 8.62 6.61 18.94
C THR A 26 9.42 7.15 17.76
N GLY A 27 10.50 6.47 17.39
CA GLY A 27 11.34 6.90 16.27
C GLY A 27 10.57 6.92 14.96
N LEU A 28 9.78 5.90 14.72
CA LEU A 28 8.96 5.88 13.51
C LEU A 28 7.89 6.95 13.52
N SER A 29 7.26 7.16 14.68
CA SER A 29 6.27 8.22 14.83
C SER A 29 6.87 9.57 14.45
N GLU A 30 8.07 9.86 14.93
CA GLU A 30 8.73 11.14 14.65
C GLU A 30 9.05 11.27 13.16
N ARG A 31 9.54 10.22 12.54
CA ARG A 31 9.94 10.28 11.14
C ARG A 31 8.77 10.33 10.19
N SER A 32 7.68 9.65 10.54
CA SER A 32 6.54 9.53 9.63
C SER A 32 5.53 10.66 9.81
N GLY A 33 5.51 11.29 10.98
CA GLY A 33 4.48 12.25 11.31
C GLY A 33 3.19 11.61 11.78
N VAL A 34 3.19 10.29 12.00
CA VAL A 34 2.01 9.58 12.52
C VAL A 34 2.10 9.58 14.03
N ALA A 35 1.00 9.95 14.69
CA ALA A 35 0.96 10.00 16.15
C ALA A 35 1.32 8.65 16.75
N LEU A 36 2.05 8.66 17.85
CA LEU A 36 2.49 7.43 18.50
C LEU A 36 1.33 6.54 18.89
N SER A 37 0.26 7.14 19.41
CA SER A 37 -0.92 6.36 19.79
C SER A 37 -1.57 5.67 18.59
N THR A 38 -1.58 6.35 17.46
CA THR A 38 -2.10 5.78 16.21
C THR A 38 -1.23 4.62 15.75
N LEU A 39 0.08 4.79 15.81
CA LEU A 39 1.01 3.73 15.41
C LEU A 39 0.87 2.51 16.32
N ARG A 40 0.78 2.73 17.62
CA ARG A 40 0.60 1.63 18.56
C ARG A 40 -0.67 0.85 18.29
N LYS A 41 -1.76 1.56 18.05
CA LYS A 41 -3.04 0.91 17.77
C LYS A 41 -2.96 0.11 16.47
N PHE A 42 -2.31 0.69 15.46
CA PHE A 42 -2.14 -0.01 14.19
C PHE A 42 -1.37 -1.31 14.38
N GLU A 43 -0.26 -1.27 15.09
CA GLU A 43 0.55 -2.47 15.30
C GLU A 43 -0.17 -3.52 16.11
N GLN A 44 -1.07 -3.09 17.00
CA GLN A 44 -1.84 -4.01 17.83
C GLN A 44 -3.00 -4.66 17.09
N CYS A 45 -3.74 -3.91 16.31
CA CYS A 45 -4.99 -4.41 15.74
C CYS A 45 -5.18 -4.14 14.25
N GLY A 46 -4.25 -3.46 13.62
CA GLY A 46 -4.33 -3.22 12.18
C GLY A 46 -5.22 -2.07 11.77
N ALA A 47 -5.76 -1.31 12.74
CA ALA A 47 -6.65 -0.20 12.42
C ALA A 47 -5.83 1.07 12.18
N ILE A 48 -6.00 1.67 11.00
CA ILE A 48 -5.29 2.89 10.65
C ILE A 48 -5.99 3.51 9.44
N SER A 49 -5.95 4.82 9.35
CA SER A 49 -6.43 5.49 8.14
C SER A 49 -5.45 5.25 7.01
N ILE A 50 -5.95 5.33 5.78
CA ILE A 50 -5.08 5.13 4.63
C ILE A 50 -4.02 6.22 4.56
N ASP A 51 -4.38 7.44 4.95
CA ASP A 51 -3.41 8.54 4.97
C ASP A 51 -2.25 8.24 5.90
N ASN A 52 -2.55 7.80 7.11
CA ASN A 52 -1.51 7.47 8.08
C ASN A 52 -0.70 6.26 7.64
N LEU A 53 -1.37 5.26 7.06
CA LEU A 53 -0.67 4.09 6.54
C LEU A 53 0.36 4.51 5.49
N PHE A 54 -0.04 5.38 4.58
CA PHE A 54 0.88 5.83 3.51
C PHE A 54 2.04 6.61 4.09
N LYS A 55 1.82 7.40 5.14
CA LYS A 55 2.91 8.09 5.82
C LYS A 55 3.92 7.10 6.40
N LEU A 56 3.44 6.03 6.99
CA LEU A 56 4.34 4.98 7.48
C LEU A 56 5.12 4.33 6.35
N MET A 57 4.43 4.07 5.24
CA MET A 57 5.07 3.38 4.11
C MET A 57 6.06 4.26 3.37
N LEU A 58 5.95 5.58 3.48
CA LEU A 58 6.98 6.46 2.94
C LEU A 58 8.30 6.28 3.67
N VAL A 59 8.24 6.00 4.97
CA VAL A 59 9.44 5.76 5.77
C VAL A 59 9.92 4.32 5.63
N LEU A 60 8.99 3.38 5.70
CA LEU A 60 9.32 1.95 5.78
C LEU A 60 9.42 1.27 4.42
N GLY A 61 8.96 1.93 3.38
CA GLY A 61 8.93 1.34 2.06
C GLY A 61 7.64 0.59 1.79
N GLY A 62 7.46 0.19 0.55
CA GLY A 62 6.31 -0.61 0.15
C GLY A 62 5.17 0.17 -0.45
N LEU A 63 5.24 1.51 -0.46
CA LEU A 63 4.13 2.30 -0.98
C LEU A 63 3.97 2.12 -2.49
N ASP A 64 5.07 2.21 -3.23
CA ASP A 64 4.99 2.06 -4.68
C ASP A 64 4.51 0.67 -5.06
N GLU A 65 5.00 -0.34 -4.35
CA GLU A 65 4.57 -1.71 -4.60
C GLU A 65 3.08 -1.91 -4.33
N MET A 66 2.57 -1.27 -3.29
CA MET A 66 1.15 -1.37 -2.96
C MET A 66 0.30 -0.72 -4.06
N ILE A 67 0.69 0.46 -4.51
CA ILE A 67 -0.04 1.15 -5.58
C ILE A 67 -0.01 0.32 -6.84
N GLU A 68 1.16 -0.22 -7.16
CA GLU A 68 1.31 -1.06 -8.34
C GLU A 68 0.46 -2.33 -8.23
N ALA A 69 0.44 -2.93 -7.05
CA ALA A 69 -0.35 -4.14 -6.82
C ALA A 69 -1.85 -3.89 -6.94
N SER A 70 -2.30 -2.67 -6.67
CA SER A 70 -3.71 -2.33 -6.75
C SER A 70 -4.18 -2.04 -8.18
N ALA A 71 -3.25 -1.89 -9.12
CA ALA A 71 -3.61 -1.57 -10.49
C ALA A 71 -4.23 -2.78 -11.17
N LEU A 72 -5.15 -2.51 -12.08
CA LEU A 72 -5.72 -3.58 -12.89
C LEU A 72 -4.61 -4.17 -13.74
N LYS A 73 -4.37 -5.46 -13.56
CA LYS A 73 -3.30 -6.13 -14.28
C LYS A 73 -3.88 -6.90 -15.45
N THR A 74 -3.28 -6.71 -16.60
CA THR A 74 -3.59 -7.52 -17.74
C THR A 74 -2.58 -8.65 -17.82
N SER A 75 -3.03 -9.80 -18.31
CA SER A 75 -2.10 -10.89 -18.57
C SER A 75 -1.17 -10.47 -19.72
N GLY A 76 -0.09 -11.21 -19.89
CA GLY A 76 0.78 -10.97 -21.03
C GLY A 76 0.01 -11.04 -22.33
N PHE A 77 -0.94 -11.96 -22.40
CA PHE A 77 -1.77 -12.08 -23.59
C PHE A 77 -2.60 -10.82 -23.83
N SER A 78 -3.22 -10.29 -22.77
CA SER A 78 -3.99 -9.07 -22.91
C SER A 78 -3.12 -7.90 -23.31
N SER A 79 -1.91 -7.82 -22.78
CA SER A 79 -0.97 -6.78 -23.14
C SER A 79 -0.61 -6.86 -24.62
N ILE A 80 -0.43 -8.07 -25.13
CA ILE A 80 -0.14 -8.27 -26.53
C ILE A 80 -1.31 -7.82 -27.39
N ASP A 81 -2.52 -8.14 -26.96
CA ASP A 81 -3.71 -7.70 -27.67
C ASP A 81 -3.77 -6.18 -27.74
N GLU A 82 -3.44 -5.51 -26.64
CA GLU A 82 -3.45 -4.06 -26.63
C GLU A 82 -2.43 -3.50 -27.61
N VAL A 83 -1.25 -4.06 -27.63
CA VAL A 83 -0.22 -3.65 -28.55
C VAL A 83 -0.69 -3.86 -29.99
N LEU A 84 -1.25 -5.03 -30.26
CA LEU A 84 -1.69 -5.34 -31.61
C LEU A 84 -2.84 -4.47 -32.05
N SER A 85 -3.73 -4.12 -31.14
CA SER A 85 -4.88 -3.30 -31.49
C SER A 85 -4.49 -1.83 -31.69
N GLY A 86 -3.31 -1.46 -31.25
CA GLY A 86 -2.81 -0.11 -31.46
C GLY A 86 -3.43 0.89 -30.54
N LYS A 87 -4.04 0.45 -29.46
CA LYS A 87 -4.71 1.30 -28.64
C LYS A 87 -4.27 1.56 -27.44
N GLU A 88 -4.40 2.15 -27.24
CA GLU A 88 -4.26 2.41 -26.24
C GLU A 88 -5.24 2.66 -25.52
N THR A 89 -5.61 2.37 -25.09
CA THR A 89 -6.58 2.26 -24.66
C THR A 89 -7.17 3.05 -23.94
N PRO A 90 -7.58 3.33 -23.90
CA PRO A 90 -8.06 4.00 -23.32
C PRO A 90 -8.47 4.20 -22.21
N LYS A 91 -8.29 4.12 -22.22
CA LYS A 91 -8.63 4.39 -21.48
C LYS A 91 -9.32 4.86 -20.92
N ARG A 92 -9.50 4.79 -20.76
CA ARG A 92 -10.21 5.14 -20.40
C ARG A 92 -10.72 5.89 -20.11
N LYS A 93 -10.93 6.10 -20.27
CA LYS A 93 -11.52 6.68 -20.10
C LYS A 93 -12.17 6.90 -19.60
N ARG A 94 -12.22 6.65 -19.64
CA ARG A 94 -12.95 6.76 -19.25
C ARG A 94 -13.47 6.87 -18.71
N GLY A 95 -13.57 6.62 -18.55
CA GLY A 95 -14.18 6.69 -18.16
C GLY A 95 -14.47 6.96 -18.26
N SER A 96 -14.60 6.87 -18.27
CA SER A 96 -15.13 7.17 -18.37
C SER A 96 -15.63 7.39 -18.45
N ARG A 97 -15.67 7.20 -18.36
CA ARG A 97 -16.30 7.33 -18.37
C ARG A 97 -16.66 7.32 -18.09
N SER A 98 -16.45 7.00 -18.16
CA SER A 98 -16.77 7.03 -17.98
C SER A 98 -16.83 7.14 -17.78
#